data_aa272ebcc94f09c79d23be13967c50c7
#
_entry.id   aa272ebcc94f09c79d23be13967c50c7
#
_cell.length_a   1.000
_cell.length_b   1.000
_cell.length_c   1.000
_cell.angle_alpha   90.00
_cell.angle_beta   90.00
_cell.angle_gamma   90.00
#
_symmetry.space_group_name_H-M   'P 1'
#
loop_
_entity.id
_entity.type
_entity.pdbx_description
1 polymer ?
#
loop_
_entity_poly.entity_id
_entity_poly.type
_entity_poly.pdbx_seq_one_letter_code
_entity_poly.pdbx_strand_id
1 'polypeptide(L)'
;MGQSSSFVVRGNLLWGEDLEVLTDSGLYIRDGRIASLLSDTEIDDVPDPVYDFGNCFVLPGLIDTHCHLTLPGDGRDVDRFLQDSADEVLVATGMNNAYRALNAGITTLRDLGSRGRSGFAVQRQLATSNEPAPRVLVSGPVLTPVRGHGWTFGMEISAIAAAQEAVHRLHDAGASVIKLMASGGSTPGTETWRASMPIDMFLAIVEAAHAVGLPVAAHVSCPEAAHRCVKAGVDDIEHLNFWSDPDYTNHVDRDLLDRIRNADIFVGPTLQTSYHVLHETSDTYDPRATIRRKLYVDVLENFRLLAETNQRIIAGSDAGFLVTRFDELHLGLRIMTENGLSHVDALRSATVRAAKALHLWNETGCLRPGLAADLLVVRGNPLFHIDALQDVRAVFVKGRSVRVEE
;
A
#
# COMPACT_ATOMS: atom_id res chain seq x y z
N MET A 1 4.41 16.62 -32.56
CA MET A 1 4.93 15.23 -32.48
C MET A 1 6.10 15.29 -31.53
N GLY A 2 5.92 14.81 -30.28
CA GLY A 2 7.03 14.74 -29.31
C GLY A 2 8.04 13.73 -29.84
N GLN A 3 9.32 14.03 -29.68
CA GLN A 3 10.38 13.06 -29.94
C GLN A 3 10.09 11.81 -29.10
N SER A 4 10.03 10.62 -29.73
CA SER A 4 9.99 9.35 -29.05
C SER A 4 11.19 9.31 -28.09
N SER A 5 10.95 9.24 -26.79
CA SER A 5 12.03 9.13 -25.82
C SER A 5 12.35 7.65 -25.65
N SER A 6 13.45 7.22 -26.23
CA SER A 6 13.99 5.87 -26.07
C SER A 6 15.34 5.89 -25.37
N PHE A 7 15.61 4.87 -24.55
CA PHE A 7 16.86 4.69 -23.84
C PHE A 7 16.96 3.26 -23.31
N VAL A 8 18.15 2.87 -22.90
CA VAL A 8 18.42 1.58 -22.24
C VAL A 8 18.70 1.81 -20.76
N VAL A 9 18.20 0.92 -19.90
CA VAL A 9 18.59 0.80 -18.50
C VAL A 9 19.32 -0.53 -18.32
N ARG A 10 20.62 -0.47 -18.02
CA ARG A 10 21.50 -1.64 -17.83
C ARG A 10 21.79 -1.85 -16.35
N GLY A 11 21.81 -3.11 -15.89
CA GLY A 11 22.11 -3.52 -14.51
C GLY A 11 21.69 -4.96 -14.26
N ASN A 12 21.73 -5.41 -13.01
CA ASN A 12 21.16 -6.71 -12.64
C ASN A 12 19.64 -6.59 -12.55
N LEU A 13 18.90 -7.23 -13.45
CA LEU A 13 17.45 -7.10 -13.52
C LEU A 13 16.77 -8.12 -12.59
N LEU A 14 15.76 -7.71 -11.85
CA LEU A 14 14.81 -8.63 -11.21
C LEU A 14 13.62 -8.85 -12.15
N TRP A 15 13.75 -9.86 -13.00
CA TRP A 15 12.90 -10.08 -14.17
C TRP A 15 11.68 -10.94 -13.88
N GLY A 16 10.58 -10.62 -14.50
CA GLY A 16 9.37 -11.45 -14.50
C GLY A 16 8.65 -11.48 -13.15
N GLU A 17 7.67 -12.37 -13.04
CA GLU A 17 6.88 -12.56 -11.82
C GLU A 17 7.69 -13.16 -10.68
N ASP A 18 8.70 -13.95 -11.02
CA ASP A 18 9.53 -14.67 -10.07
C ASP A 18 10.71 -13.86 -9.58
N LEU A 19 10.90 -12.64 -10.10
CA LEU A 19 12.02 -11.75 -9.80
C LEU A 19 13.35 -12.46 -10.05
N GLU A 20 13.43 -13.18 -11.17
CA GLU A 20 14.64 -13.88 -11.59
C GLU A 20 15.79 -12.88 -11.82
N VAL A 21 16.98 -13.20 -11.31
CA VAL A 21 18.15 -12.34 -11.52
C VAL A 21 18.71 -12.58 -12.90
N LEU A 22 18.63 -11.55 -13.76
CA LEU A 22 19.32 -11.54 -15.05
C LEU A 22 20.50 -10.57 -14.97
N THR A 23 21.71 -11.09 -15.16
CA THR A 23 22.95 -10.31 -15.34
C THR A 23 23.20 -10.08 -16.82
N ASP A 24 24.14 -9.20 -17.14
CA ASP A 24 24.59 -8.95 -18.52
C ASP A 24 23.42 -8.63 -19.47
N SER A 25 22.49 -7.79 -19.01
CA SER A 25 21.26 -7.48 -19.73
C SER A 25 20.77 -6.07 -19.41
N GLY A 26 19.83 -5.58 -20.22
CA GLY A 26 19.20 -4.28 -20.03
C GLY A 26 17.77 -4.24 -20.54
N LEU A 27 17.07 -3.22 -20.12
CA LEU A 27 15.71 -2.91 -20.55
C LEU A 27 15.76 -1.82 -21.62
N TYR A 28 15.25 -2.10 -22.81
CA TYR A 28 14.99 -1.05 -23.79
C TYR A 28 13.64 -0.41 -23.49
N ILE A 29 13.68 0.88 -23.21
CA ILE A 29 12.53 1.69 -22.89
C ILE A 29 12.18 2.52 -24.11
N ARG A 30 10.87 2.53 -24.47
CA ARG A 30 10.35 3.36 -25.57
C ARG A 30 8.96 3.87 -25.18
N ASP A 31 8.72 5.17 -25.38
CA ASP A 31 7.42 5.81 -25.11
C ASP A 31 6.86 5.51 -23.72
N GLY A 32 7.75 5.48 -22.72
CA GLY A 32 7.40 5.25 -21.32
C GLY A 32 7.11 3.80 -20.94
N ARG A 33 7.36 2.85 -21.86
CA ARG A 33 7.12 1.41 -21.63
C ARG A 33 8.39 0.59 -21.84
N ILE A 34 8.45 -0.57 -21.20
CA ILE A 34 9.46 -1.58 -21.48
C ILE A 34 9.15 -2.18 -22.85
N ALA A 35 9.99 -1.91 -23.83
CA ALA A 35 9.82 -2.40 -25.20
C ALA A 35 10.37 -3.83 -25.35
N SER A 36 11.60 -4.07 -24.83
CA SER A 36 12.24 -5.39 -24.88
C SER A 36 13.29 -5.55 -23.78
N LEU A 37 13.64 -6.79 -23.51
CA LEU A 37 14.86 -7.19 -22.83
C LEU A 37 15.97 -7.27 -23.89
N LEU A 38 17.16 -6.79 -23.56
CA LEU A 38 18.36 -6.84 -24.41
C LEU A 38 19.48 -7.58 -23.68
N SER A 39 20.26 -8.35 -24.43
CA SER A 39 21.57 -8.85 -23.98
C SER A 39 22.64 -7.76 -24.09
N ASP A 40 23.78 -7.93 -23.43
CA ASP A 40 24.89 -6.97 -23.48
C ASP A 40 25.33 -6.66 -24.91
N THR A 41 25.40 -7.67 -25.77
CA THR A 41 25.79 -7.49 -27.18
C THR A 41 24.78 -6.69 -27.97
N GLU A 42 23.48 -6.83 -27.66
CA GLU A 42 22.43 -6.02 -28.30
C GLU A 42 22.42 -4.59 -27.78
N ILE A 43 22.81 -4.35 -26.53
CA ILE A 43 22.91 -2.99 -25.95
C ILE A 43 23.98 -2.18 -26.70
N ASP A 44 25.12 -2.79 -27.02
CA ASP A 44 26.21 -2.10 -27.75
C ASP A 44 25.80 -1.63 -29.15
N ASP A 45 24.80 -2.25 -29.74
CA ASP A 45 24.29 -1.92 -31.10
C ASP A 45 23.14 -0.87 -31.05
N VAL A 46 22.61 -0.51 -29.84
CA VAL A 46 21.51 0.47 -29.72
C VAL A 46 22.06 1.90 -29.82
N PRO A 47 21.53 2.74 -30.73
CA PRO A 47 21.99 4.13 -30.88
C PRO A 47 21.45 5.08 -29.79
N ASP A 48 20.52 4.62 -28.95
CA ASP A 48 19.86 5.42 -27.91
C ASP A 48 20.72 5.55 -26.65
N PRO A 49 20.51 6.55 -25.79
CA PRO A 49 21.24 6.71 -24.54
C PRO A 49 21.15 5.47 -23.63
N VAL A 50 22.24 5.11 -22.98
CA VAL A 50 22.31 4.01 -22.02
C VAL A 50 22.55 4.57 -20.62
N TYR A 51 21.64 4.28 -19.70
CA TYR A 51 21.83 4.45 -18.26
C TYR A 51 22.45 3.15 -17.72
N ASP A 52 23.78 3.12 -17.56
CA ASP A 52 24.49 1.96 -17.04
C ASP A 52 24.71 2.09 -15.54
N PHE A 53 24.03 1.22 -14.77
CA PHE A 53 24.12 1.18 -13.31
C PHE A 53 25.06 0.09 -12.79
N GLY A 54 25.83 -0.57 -13.68
CA GLY A 54 26.82 -1.58 -13.31
C GLY A 54 26.23 -2.70 -12.47
N ASN A 55 26.75 -2.87 -11.24
CA ASN A 55 26.31 -3.93 -10.33
C ASN A 55 25.05 -3.60 -9.52
N CYS A 56 24.36 -2.49 -9.78
CA CYS A 56 23.09 -2.18 -9.14
C CYS A 56 21.98 -3.10 -9.63
N PHE A 57 20.93 -3.21 -8.82
CA PHE A 57 19.76 -4.01 -9.14
C PHE A 57 18.62 -3.12 -9.64
N VAL A 58 18.05 -3.51 -10.77
CA VAL A 58 16.88 -2.88 -11.38
C VAL A 58 15.68 -3.75 -11.11
N LEU A 59 14.65 -3.18 -10.49
CA LEU A 59 13.42 -3.87 -10.12
C LEU A 59 12.21 -3.01 -10.49
N PRO A 60 10.98 -3.58 -10.51
CA PRO A 60 9.79 -2.77 -10.66
C PRO A 60 9.72 -1.72 -9.56
N GLY A 61 9.22 -0.53 -9.87
CA GLY A 61 8.91 0.46 -8.85
C GLY A 61 7.96 -0.12 -7.79
N LEU A 62 8.21 0.21 -6.53
CA LEU A 62 7.45 -0.32 -5.40
C LEU A 62 6.01 0.20 -5.42
N ILE A 63 5.10 -0.60 -4.89
CA ILE A 63 3.67 -0.31 -4.73
C ILE A 63 3.34 -0.36 -3.24
N ASP A 64 2.87 0.76 -2.70
CA ASP A 64 2.31 0.83 -1.36
C ASP A 64 0.78 0.71 -1.46
N THR A 65 0.22 -0.40 -0.97
CA THR A 65 -1.20 -0.71 -1.10
C THR A 65 -2.07 -0.07 -0.04
N HIS A 66 -1.48 0.58 0.98
CA HIS A 66 -2.21 1.21 2.07
C HIS A 66 -1.45 2.40 2.64
N CYS A 67 -1.88 3.60 2.32
CA CYS A 67 -1.42 4.82 2.96
C CYS A 67 -2.58 5.82 3.12
N HIS A 68 -2.31 6.94 3.78
CA HIS A 68 -3.24 8.06 3.99
C HIS A 68 -2.56 9.35 3.54
N LEU A 69 -2.57 9.62 2.24
CA LEU A 69 -1.76 10.66 1.61
C LEU A 69 -1.95 12.05 2.23
N THR A 70 -3.17 12.38 2.63
CA THR A 70 -3.50 13.71 3.18
C THR A 70 -3.25 13.84 4.69
N LEU A 71 -2.69 12.79 5.34
CA LEU A 71 -2.29 12.81 6.74
C LEU A 71 -0.79 13.07 6.89
N PRO A 72 -0.34 13.70 8.00
CA PRO A 72 1.01 14.23 8.10
C PRO A 72 2.10 13.18 8.37
N GLY A 73 1.80 12.07 9.06
CA GLY A 73 2.77 11.02 9.42
C GLY A 73 3.93 11.49 10.29
N ASP A 74 3.73 12.51 11.12
CA ASP A 74 4.76 13.19 11.91
C ASP A 74 4.47 13.21 13.44
N GLY A 75 3.52 12.39 13.88
CA GLY A 75 3.19 12.22 15.29
C GLY A 75 2.19 13.21 15.87
N ARG A 76 1.73 14.19 15.09
CA ARG A 76 0.65 15.08 15.57
C ARG A 76 -0.68 14.34 15.61
N ASP A 77 -1.60 14.85 16.44
CA ASP A 77 -2.94 14.31 16.55
C ASP A 77 -3.68 14.43 15.20
N VAL A 78 -4.02 13.30 14.60
CA VAL A 78 -4.61 13.19 13.26
C VAL A 78 -6.02 13.80 13.25
N ASP A 79 -6.85 13.52 14.25
CA ASP A 79 -8.22 14.01 14.30
C ASP A 79 -8.23 15.53 14.39
N ARG A 80 -7.37 16.10 15.24
CA ARG A 80 -7.20 17.55 15.36
C ARG A 80 -6.65 18.17 14.09
N PHE A 81 -5.62 17.56 13.49
CA PHE A 81 -5.06 18.02 12.20
C PHE A 81 -6.14 18.09 11.13
N LEU A 82 -6.96 17.07 11.01
CA LEU A 82 -8.05 17.03 10.04
C LEU A 82 -9.14 18.09 10.32
N GLN A 83 -9.49 18.32 11.59
CA GLN A 83 -10.51 19.30 11.97
C GLN A 83 -10.04 20.74 11.75
N ASP A 84 -8.79 21.04 12.08
CA ASP A 84 -8.22 22.41 12.05
C ASP A 84 -7.70 22.81 10.67
N SER A 85 -7.44 21.86 9.75
CA SER A 85 -6.83 22.13 8.45
C SER A 85 -7.86 22.48 7.37
N ALA A 86 -7.57 23.49 6.57
CA ALA A 86 -8.28 23.74 5.32
C ALA A 86 -7.96 22.66 4.27
N ASP A 87 -8.82 22.46 3.28
CA ASP A 87 -8.65 21.42 2.26
C ASP A 87 -7.35 21.61 1.45
N GLU A 88 -6.94 22.86 1.22
CA GLU A 88 -5.69 23.19 0.52
C GLU A 88 -4.46 22.69 1.29
N VAL A 89 -4.49 22.72 2.64
CA VAL A 89 -3.42 22.18 3.49
C VAL A 89 -3.36 20.67 3.35
N LEU A 90 -4.51 19.98 3.35
CA LEU A 90 -4.58 18.54 3.16
C LEU A 90 -4.05 18.12 1.78
N VAL A 91 -4.41 18.87 0.74
CA VAL A 91 -3.93 18.61 -0.63
C VAL A 91 -2.43 18.85 -0.72
N ALA A 92 -1.92 19.95 -0.18
CA ALA A 92 -0.47 20.23 -0.17
C ALA A 92 0.32 19.17 0.60
N THR A 93 -0.21 18.70 1.75
CA THR A 93 0.36 17.59 2.50
C THR A 93 0.41 16.33 1.64
N GLY A 94 -0.69 15.98 0.97
CA GLY A 94 -0.76 14.80 0.11
C GLY A 94 0.19 14.86 -1.09
N MET A 95 0.34 16.01 -1.72
CA MET A 95 1.31 16.21 -2.80
C MET A 95 2.75 15.99 -2.31
N ASN A 96 3.12 16.59 -1.17
CA ASN A 96 4.46 16.43 -0.59
C ASN A 96 4.74 14.96 -0.23
N ASN A 97 3.79 14.27 0.39
CA ASN A 97 3.90 12.87 0.77
C ASN A 97 4.05 11.95 -0.46
N ALA A 98 3.29 12.21 -1.52
CA ALA A 98 3.39 11.45 -2.77
C ALA A 98 4.78 11.56 -3.42
N TYR A 99 5.36 12.76 -3.46
CA TYR A 99 6.73 12.94 -3.98
C TYR A 99 7.79 12.38 -3.04
N ARG A 100 7.57 12.41 -1.72
CA ARG A 100 8.45 11.75 -0.75
C ARG A 100 8.49 10.24 -0.98
N ALA A 101 7.34 9.60 -1.14
CA ALA A 101 7.25 8.19 -1.49
C ALA A 101 7.94 7.88 -2.83
N LEU A 102 7.70 8.71 -3.85
CA LEU A 102 8.30 8.54 -5.16
C LEU A 102 9.83 8.59 -5.13
N ASN A 103 10.42 9.51 -4.38
CA ASN A 103 11.87 9.62 -4.21
C ASN A 103 12.49 8.40 -3.50
N ALA A 104 11.69 7.66 -2.74
CA ALA A 104 12.07 6.38 -2.13
C ALA A 104 11.80 5.16 -3.03
N GLY A 105 11.41 5.37 -4.29
CA GLY A 105 11.16 4.30 -5.26
C GLY A 105 9.75 3.73 -5.25
N ILE A 106 8.81 4.33 -4.51
CA ILE A 106 7.40 3.92 -4.49
C ILE A 106 6.68 4.66 -5.62
N THR A 107 6.45 3.96 -6.72
CA THR A 107 5.89 4.54 -7.96
C THR A 107 4.37 4.46 -8.05
N THR A 108 3.76 3.68 -7.15
CA THR A 108 2.30 3.56 -7.05
C THR A 108 1.87 3.55 -5.58
N LEU A 109 0.82 4.32 -5.27
CA LEU A 109 0.26 4.49 -3.92
C LEU A 109 -1.24 4.25 -3.97
N ARG A 110 -1.79 3.56 -2.95
CA ARG A 110 -3.23 3.47 -2.72
C ARG A 110 -3.59 4.21 -1.43
N ASP A 111 -4.24 5.37 -1.56
CA ASP A 111 -4.80 6.14 -0.46
C ASP A 111 -6.12 5.50 0.01
N LEU A 112 -6.11 4.91 1.19
CA LEU A 112 -7.25 4.23 1.79
C LEU A 112 -8.01 5.09 2.81
N GLY A 113 -8.02 6.39 2.60
CA GLY A 113 -8.87 7.29 3.38
C GLY A 113 -8.39 8.73 3.41
N SER A 114 -9.26 9.63 2.97
CA SER A 114 -9.01 11.06 2.94
C SER A 114 -10.30 11.86 3.21
N ARG A 115 -10.18 13.03 3.85
CA ARG A 115 -11.32 13.86 4.16
C ARG A 115 -11.93 14.50 2.90
N GLY A 116 -13.22 14.32 2.71
CA GLY A 116 -13.98 14.99 1.66
C GLY A 116 -13.46 14.66 0.26
N ARG A 117 -12.98 15.68 -0.46
CA ARG A 117 -12.43 15.53 -1.83
C ARG A 117 -10.91 15.69 -1.89
N SER A 118 -10.21 15.80 -0.76
CA SER A 118 -8.77 16.10 -0.74
C SER A 118 -7.92 15.04 -1.44
N GLY A 119 -8.16 13.74 -1.21
CA GLY A 119 -7.47 12.64 -1.90
C GLY A 119 -7.68 12.66 -3.42
N PHE A 120 -8.93 12.89 -3.88
CA PHE A 120 -9.23 13.04 -5.31
C PHE A 120 -8.54 14.25 -5.94
N ALA A 121 -8.36 15.35 -5.17
CA ALA A 121 -7.64 16.52 -5.64
C ALA A 121 -6.15 16.24 -5.80
N VAL A 122 -5.53 15.52 -4.84
CA VAL A 122 -4.14 15.05 -4.94
C VAL A 122 -3.97 14.16 -6.18
N GLN A 123 -4.80 13.13 -6.33
CA GLN A 123 -4.75 12.22 -7.49
C GLN A 123 -4.79 12.98 -8.81
N ARG A 124 -5.74 13.91 -8.96
CA ARG A 124 -5.90 14.70 -10.17
C ARG A 124 -4.70 15.60 -10.45
N GLN A 125 -4.16 16.28 -9.43
CA GLN A 125 -3.00 17.16 -9.61
C GLN A 125 -1.77 16.36 -10.03
N LEU A 126 -1.52 15.18 -9.42
CA LEU A 126 -0.43 14.30 -9.82
C LEU A 126 -0.61 13.75 -11.24
N ALA A 127 -1.84 13.36 -11.61
CA ALA A 127 -2.14 12.83 -12.95
C ALA A 127 -1.98 13.85 -14.07
N THR A 128 -2.13 15.14 -13.76
CA THR A 128 -1.99 16.26 -14.73
C THR A 128 -0.65 16.98 -14.60
N SER A 129 0.26 16.51 -13.74
CA SER A 129 1.58 17.10 -13.55
C SER A 129 2.44 16.96 -14.81
N ASN A 130 3.18 18.01 -15.15
CA ASN A 130 4.25 17.96 -16.13
C ASN A 130 5.49 17.26 -15.62
N GLU A 131 5.67 17.21 -14.28
CA GLU A 131 6.77 16.49 -13.64
C GLU A 131 6.41 15.00 -13.49
N PRO A 132 7.40 14.07 -13.46
CA PRO A 132 7.17 12.68 -13.12
C PRO A 132 6.48 12.59 -11.75
N ALA A 133 5.39 11.84 -11.67
CA ALA A 133 4.58 11.72 -10.46
C ALA A 133 4.14 10.26 -10.27
N PRO A 134 3.98 9.79 -9.01
CA PRO A 134 3.52 8.43 -8.77
C PRO A 134 2.08 8.25 -9.25
N ARG A 135 1.73 7.01 -9.59
CA ARG A 135 0.34 6.61 -9.78
C ARG A 135 -0.35 6.59 -8.42
N VAL A 136 -1.51 7.23 -8.32
CA VAL A 136 -2.28 7.26 -7.08
C VAL A 136 -3.68 6.70 -7.32
N LEU A 137 -4.04 5.68 -6.54
CA LEU A 137 -5.39 5.15 -6.41
C LEU A 137 -5.99 5.71 -5.12
N VAL A 138 -7.27 6.05 -5.12
CA VAL A 138 -7.92 6.67 -3.95
C VAL A 138 -9.24 6.01 -3.60
N SER A 139 -9.53 5.86 -2.31
CA SER A 139 -10.86 5.50 -1.83
C SER A 139 -11.74 6.74 -1.63
N GLY A 140 -11.14 7.91 -1.39
CA GLY A 140 -11.83 9.04 -0.81
C GLY A 140 -12.20 8.79 0.66
N PRO A 141 -13.29 9.36 1.19
CA PRO A 141 -13.75 9.10 2.55
C PRO A 141 -14.07 7.62 2.81
N VAL A 142 -13.63 7.11 3.96
CA VAL A 142 -13.92 5.74 4.38
C VAL A 142 -15.39 5.56 4.77
N LEU A 143 -15.97 4.37 4.57
CA LEU A 143 -17.30 4.05 5.06
C LEU A 143 -17.22 3.56 6.51
N THR A 144 -17.90 4.25 7.43
CA THR A 144 -17.84 3.98 8.86
C THR A 144 -19.21 4.19 9.50
N PRO A 145 -19.57 3.50 10.61
CA PRO A 145 -20.81 3.83 11.32
C PRO A 145 -20.70 5.20 12.00
N VAL A 146 -21.84 5.72 12.43
CA VAL A 146 -21.89 7.01 13.14
C VAL A 146 -20.92 7.01 14.33
N ARG A 147 -19.97 7.97 14.32
CA ARG A 147 -18.87 8.08 15.30
C ARG A 147 -17.98 6.85 15.37
N GLY A 148 -17.94 6.04 14.31
CA GLY A 148 -17.06 4.88 14.18
C GLY A 148 -15.61 5.25 13.93
N HIS A 149 -14.76 4.22 13.75
CA HIS A 149 -13.35 4.44 13.47
C HIS A 149 -13.16 5.25 12.17
N GLY A 150 -12.29 6.26 12.20
CA GLY A 150 -12.00 7.14 11.07
C GLY A 150 -13.13 8.10 10.68
N TRP A 151 -14.12 8.36 11.55
CA TRP A 151 -15.27 9.24 11.25
C TRP A 151 -14.84 10.66 10.84
N THR A 152 -13.70 11.15 11.30
CA THR A 152 -13.19 12.51 11.00
C THR A 152 -12.81 12.70 9.53
N PHE A 153 -12.53 11.60 8.80
CA PHE A 153 -12.27 11.58 7.36
C PHE A 153 -13.20 10.59 6.63
N GLY A 154 -14.28 10.14 7.30
CA GLY A 154 -15.22 9.16 6.80
C GLY A 154 -16.55 9.73 6.33
N MET A 155 -17.29 8.89 5.63
CA MET A 155 -18.71 9.02 5.40
C MET A 155 -19.44 8.14 6.42
N GLU A 156 -20.16 8.78 7.35
CA GLU A 156 -20.93 8.09 8.37
C GLU A 156 -22.19 7.48 7.75
N ILE A 157 -22.38 6.18 7.95
CA ILE A 157 -23.52 5.42 7.44
C ILE A 157 -24.32 4.81 8.58
N SER A 158 -25.65 4.91 8.52
CA SER A 158 -26.55 4.41 9.56
C SER A 158 -27.64 3.45 9.03
N ALA A 159 -27.72 3.29 7.71
CA ALA A 159 -28.70 2.44 7.06
C ALA A 159 -28.15 1.85 5.76
N ILE A 160 -28.68 0.72 5.33
CA ILE A 160 -28.27 0.02 4.09
C ILE A 160 -28.39 0.95 2.87
N ALA A 161 -29.52 1.64 2.72
CA ALA A 161 -29.70 2.55 1.58
C ALA A 161 -28.66 3.69 1.57
N ALA A 162 -28.30 4.24 2.74
CA ALA A 162 -27.26 5.26 2.84
C ALA A 162 -25.87 4.69 2.49
N ALA A 163 -25.59 3.44 2.83
CA ALA A 163 -24.34 2.77 2.48
C ALA A 163 -24.22 2.56 0.96
N GLN A 164 -25.28 2.09 0.31
CA GLN A 164 -25.34 1.93 -1.15
C GLN A 164 -25.19 3.26 -1.88
N GLU A 165 -25.90 4.30 -1.44
CA GLU A 165 -25.75 5.66 -1.98
C GLU A 165 -24.31 6.18 -1.80
N ALA A 166 -23.68 5.94 -0.65
CA ALA A 166 -22.30 6.35 -0.39
C ALA A 166 -21.32 5.68 -1.37
N VAL A 167 -21.49 4.38 -1.66
CA VAL A 167 -20.69 3.66 -2.67
C VAL A 167 -20.83 4.32 -4.05
N HIS A 168 -22.06 4.58 -4.50
CA HIS A 168 -22.29 5.24 -5.79
C HIS A 168 -21.67 6.65 -5.85
N ARG A 169 -21.80 7.44 -4.79
CA ARG A 169 -21.17 8.77 -4.70
C ARG A 169 -19.66 8.72 -4.77
N LEU A 170 -19.02 7.72 -4.15
CA LEU A 170 -17.57 7.53 -4.23
C LEU A 170 -17.15 7.08 -5.62
N HIS A 171 -17.86 6.15 -6.25
CA HIS A 171 -17.65 5.75 -7.62
C HIS A 171 -17.71 6.95 -8.58
N ASP A 172 -18.77 7.75 -8.51
CA ASP A 172 -18.97 8.94 -9.36
C ASP A 172 -17.91 10.03 -9.12
N ALA A 173 -17.33 10.06 -7.90
CA ALA A 173 -16.21 10.94 -7.58
C ALA A 173 -14.85 10.45 -8.15
N GLY A 174 -14.79 9.21 -8.66
CA GLY A 174 -13.60 8.60 -9.22
C GLY A 174 -12.79 7.74 -8.26
N ALA A 175 -13.44 7.20 -7.21
CA ALA A 175 -12.79 6.22 -6.34
C ALA A 175 -12.32 4.98 -7.12
N SER A 176 -11.19 4.43 -6.73
CA SER A 176 -10.62 3.20 -7.30
C SER A 176 -10.86 1.98 -6.40
N VAL A 177 -11.36 2.21 -5.19
CA VAL A 177 -11.61 1.21 -4.17
C VAL A 177 -12.58 1.79 -3.14
N ILE A 178 -13.39 0.94 -2.51
CA ILE A 178 -14.17 1.32 -1.33
C ILE A 178 -13.40 0.90 -0.08
N LYS A 179 -13.16 1.83 0.85
CA LYS A 179 -12.59 1.51 2.15
C LYS A 179 -13.69 1.40 3.20
N LEU A 180 -13.78 0.22 3.83
CA LEU A 180 -14.74 -0.11 4.87
C LEU A 180 -14.04 -0.20 6.22
N MET A 181 -14.54 0.50 7.25
CA MET A 181 -14.11 0.31 8.63
C MET A 181 -14.92 -0.83 9.25
N ALA A 182 -14.41 -2.07 9.13
CA ALA A 182 -15.13 -3.26 9.54
C ALA A 182 -15.12 -3.52 11.05
N SER A 183 -14.17 -2.92 11.77
CA SER A 183 -14.11 -2.93 13.24
C SER A 183 -13.83 -1.53 13.78
N GLY A 184 -13.82 -1.37 15.11
CA GLY A 184 -13.19 -0.23 15.75
C GLY A 184 -11.67 -0.24 15.52
N GLY A 185 -11.00 0.85 15.89
CA GLY A 185 -9.58 1.05 15.73
C GLY A 185 -9.03 2.06 16.74
N SER A 186 -8.04 2.85 16.35
CA SER A 186 -7.39 3.85 17.20
C SER A 186 -8.25 5.09 17.52
N THR A 187 -9.36 5.29 16.82
CA THR A 187 -10.29 6.41 17.13
C THR A 187 -10.90 6.24 18.52
N PRO A 188 -10.77 7.25 19.41
CA PRO A 188 -11.28 7.17 20.78
C PRO A 188 -12.79 6.85 20.83
N GLY A 189 -13.17 5.93 21.72
CA GLY A 189 -14.56 5.51 21.92
C GLY A 189 -15.01 4.40 20.97
N THR A 190 -14.14 3.88 20.10
CA THR A 190 -14.44 2.71 19.27
C THR A 190 -13.89 1.43 19.89
N GLU A 191 -14.54 0.30 19.60
CA GLU A 191 -14.18 -1.02 20.14
C GLU A 191 -13.45 -1.84 19.10
N THR A 192 -12.14 -2.01 19.24
CA THR A 192 -11.28 -2.78 18.29
C THR A 192 -11.63 -4.27 18.25
N TRP A 193 -12.23 -4.79 19.31
CA TRP A 193 -12.59 -6.22 19.50
C TRP A 193 -13.97 -6.59 18.99
N ARG A 194 -14.67 -5.66 18.32
CA ARG A 194 -16.01 -5.89 17.75
C ARG A 194 -16.12 -5.43 16.31
N ALA A 195 -16.92 -6.14 15.55
CA ALA A 195 -17.35 -5.67 14.24
C ALA A 195 -18.20 -4.40 14.36
N SER A 196 -17.90 -3.43 13.52
CA SER A 196 -18.47 -2.07 13.60
C SER A 196 -19.94 -1.97 13.19
N MET A 197 -20.41 -2.90 12.34
CA MET A 197 -21.75 -2.88 11.74
C MET A 197 -22.31 -4.30 11.60
N PRO A 198 -23.65 -4.44 11.46
CA PRO A 198 -24.29 -5.73 11.17
C PRO A 198 -23.85 -6.33 9.82
N ILE A 199 -23.95 -7.66 9.68
CA ILE A 199 -23.51 -8.37 8.48
C ILE A 199 -24.24 -7.95 7.20
N ASP A 200 -25.52 -7.64 7.28
CA ASP A 200 -26.33 -7.16 6.15
C ASP A 200 -25.81 -5.83 5.58
N MET A 201 -25.25 -4.97 6.43
CA MET A 201 -24.56 -3.75 5.99
C MET A 201 -23.29 -4.06 5.21
N PHE A 202 -22.47 -5.03 5.68
CA PHE A 202 -21.27 -5.47 4.94
C PHE A 202 -21.64 -6.03 3.56
N LEU A 203 -22.64 -6.92 3.51
CA LEU A 203 -23.13 -7.48 2.26
C LEU A 203 -23.59 -6.39 1.29
N ALA A 204 -24.38 -5.42 1.77
CA ALA A 204 -24.90 -4.36 0.94
C ALA A 204 -23.80 -3.43 0.38
N ILE A 205 -22.74 -3.14 1.17
CA ILE A 205 -21.60 -2.34 0.72
C ILE A 205 -20.82 -3.08 -0.35
N VAL A 206 -20.47 -4.35 -0.11
CA VAL A 206 -19.66 -5.15 -1.04
C VAL A 206 -20.44 -5.40 -2.34
N GLU A 207 -21.72 -5.75 -2.25
CA GLU A 207 -22.58 -5.95 -3.42
C GLU A 207 -22.69 -4.67 -4.27
N ALA A 208 -22.93 -3.51 -3.64
CA ALA A 208 -23.00 -2.25 -4.35
C ALA A 208 -21.66 -1.85 -4.98
N ALA A 209 -20.53 -2.08 -4.28
CA ALA A 209 -19.19 -1.79 -4.80
C ALA A 209 -18.87 -2.67 -6.01
N HIS A 210 -19.08 -3.97 -5.92
CA HIS A 210 -18.83 -4.91 -7.01
C HIS A 210 -19.75 -4.65 -8.21
N ALA A 211 -21.01 -4.24 -7.97
CA ALA A 211 -21.94 -3.88 -9.06
C ALA A 211 -21.45 -2.72 -9.93
N VAL A 212 -20.62 -1.82 -9.38
CA VAL A 212 -19.98 -0.71 -10.11
C VAL A 212 -18.50 -0.96 -10.43
N GLY A 213 -18.02 -2.20 -10.22
CA GLY A 213 -16.66 -2.62 -10.56
C GLY A 213 -15.57 -2.12 -9.59
N LEU A 214 -15.93 -1.72 -8.37
CA LEU A 214 -14.97 -1.30 -7.35
C LEU A 214 -14.65 -2.44 -6.37
N PRO A 215 -13.36 -2.72 -6.08
CA PRO A 215 -12.98 -3.60 -5.00
C PRO A 215 -13.25 -2.96 -3.62
N VAL A 216 -13.29 -3.79 -2.58
CA VAL A 216 -13.51 -3.37 -1.20
C VAL A 216 -12.33 -3.77 -0.32
N ALA A 217 -11.66 -2.77 0.27
CA ALA A 217 -10.62 -2.92 1.29
C ALA A 217 -11.21 -2.71 2.69
N ALA A 218 -11.00 -3.65 3.61
CA ALA A 218 -11.62 -3.62 4.94
C ALA A 218 -10.59 -3.48 6.05
N HIS A 219 -10.74 -2.46 6.94
CA HIS A 219 -9.99 -2.38 8.19
C HIS A 219 -10.50 -3.42 9.19
N VAL A 220 -9.65 -4.31 9.68
CA VAL A 220 -10.03 -5.43 10.54
C VAL A 220 -9.09 -5.56 11.72
N SER A 221 -9.64 -5.44 12.95
CA SER A 221 -8.89 -5.62 14.18
C SER A 221 -9.37 -6.81 15.03
N CYS A 222 -10.44 -7.50 14.63
CA CYS A 222 -11.02 -8.60 15.41
C CYS A 222 -11.54 -9.75 14.55
N PRO A 223 -11.64 -10.97 15.12
CA PRO A 223 -12.14 -12.14 14.41
C PRO A 223 -13.55 -11.97 13.86
N GLU A 224 -14.45 -11.36 14.63
CA GLU A 224 -15.85 -11.14 14.22
C GLU A 224 -15.92 -10.32 12.92
N ALA A 225 -15.15 -9.23 12.82
CA ALA A 225 -15.08 -8.41 11.61
C ALA A 225 -14.49 -9.19 10.43
N ALA A 226 -13.42 -9.97 10.66
CA ALA A 226 -12.83 -10.80 9.63
C ALA A 226 -13.81 -11.86 9.09
N HIS A 227 -14.58 -12.53 9.97
CA HIS A 227 -15.63 -13.45 9.54
C HIS A 227 -16.71 -12.78 8.68
N ARG A 228 -17.10 -11.54 9.03
CA ARG A 228 -18.07 -10.76 8.25
C ARG A 228 -17.50 -10.36 6.90
N CYS A 229 -16.24 -9.95 6.85
CA CYS A 229 -15.53 -9.61 5.62
C CYS A 229 -15.46 -10.79 4.64
N VAL A 230 -15.04 -11.96 5.13
CA VAL A 230 -15.01 -13.21 4.32
C VAL A 230 -16.39 -13.57 3.81
N LYS A 231 -17.42 -13.49 4.68
CA LYS A 231 -18.81 -13.80 4.30
C LYS A 231 -19.36 -12.81 3.27
N ALA A 232 -18.97 -11.53 3.35
CA ALA A 232 -19.41 -10.51 2.42
C ALA A 232 -18.63 -10.53 1.10
N GLY A 233 -17.43 -11.15 1.07
CA GLY A 233 -16.59 -11.24 -0.12
C GLY A 233 -15.81 -9.98 -0.40
N VAL A 234 -15.18 -9.37 0.62
CA VAL A 234 -14.25 -8.26 0.42
C VAL A 234 -13.02 -8.72 -0.37
N ASP A 235 -12.34 -7.80 -1.05
CA ASP A 235 -11.20 -8.11 -1.92
C ASP A 235 -9.88 -8.12 -1.15
N ASP A 236 -9.74 -7.22 -0.16
CA ASP A 236 -8.59 -7.24 0.74
C ASP A 236 -8.97 -6.88 2.20
N ILE A 237 -8.17 -7.40 3.12
CA ILE A 237 -8.28 -7.19 4.56
C ILE A 237 -6.99 -6.51 5.04
N GLU A 238 -7.15 -5.36 5.68
CA GLU A 238 -6.07 -4.56 6.22
C GLU A 238 -5.89 -4.85 7.71
N HIS A 239 -4.64 -4.88 8.18
CA HIS A 239 -4.16 -5.20 9.52
C HIS A 239 -4.36 -6.67 9.89
N LEU A 240 -5.58 -7.17 9.88
CA LEU A 240 -5.99 -8.52 10.27
C LEU A 240 -5.46 -8.90 11.67
N ASN A 241 -5.86 -8.10 12.68
CA ASN A 241 -5.63 -8.45 14.08
C ASN A 241 -6.77 -9.32 14.62
N PHE A 242 -6.50 -10.03 15.72
CA PHE A 242 -7.42 -11.00 16.30
C PHE A 242 -7.78 -10.67 17.76
N TRP A 243 -7.89 -9.38 18.09
CA TRP A 243 -8.28 -8.95 19.43
C TRP A 243 -9.75 -9.21 19.69
N SER A 244 -10.08 -9.95 20.77
CA SER A 244 -11.42 -10.49 21.01
C SER A 244 -12.15 -9.85 22.20
N ASP A 245 -11.47 -9.01 23.01
CA ASP A 245 -12.02 -8.40 24.21
C ASP A 245 -11.31 -7.07 24.56
N PRO A 246 -11.82 -6.32 25.58
CA PRO A 246 -11.21 -5.06 26.03
C PRO A 246 -9.78 -5.17 26.56
N ASP A 247 -9.34 -6.35 26.96
CA ASP A 247 -7.97 -6.63 27.41
C ASP A 247 -7.02 -6.98 26.24
N TYR A 248 -7.52 -6.87 25.00
CA TYR A 248 -6.82 -7.21 23.77
C TYR A 248 -6.30 -8.66 23.79
N THR A 249 -7.12 -9.61 24.21
CA THR A 249 -6.77 -11.04 24.08
C THR A 249 -6.68 -11.39 22.60
N ASN A 250 -5.48 -11.87 22.19
CA ASN A 250 -5.24 -12.29 20.81
C ASN A 250 -5.79 -13.72 20.61
N HIS A 251 -6.88 -13.82 19.86
CA HIS A 251 -7.58 -15.10 19.60
C HIS A 251 -7.55 -15.43 18.12
N VAL A 252 -6.51 -16.12 17.69
CA VAL A 252 -6.35 -16.51 16.28
C VAL A 252 -7.25 -17.68 15.93
N ASP A 253 -8.06 -17.49 14.90
CA ASP A 253 -8.90 -18.54 14.30
C ASP A 253 -8.21 -19.08 13.03
N ARG A 254 -7.67 -20.30 13.11
CA ARG A 254 -6.96 -20.93 11.97
C ARG A 254 -7.92 -21.30 10.82
N ASP A 255 -9.15 -21.69 11.14
CA ASP A 255 -10.16 -21.99 10.11
C ASP A 255 -10.53 -20.73 9.33
N LEU A 256 -10.51 -19.57 10.00
CA LEU A 256 -10.71 -18.28 9.34
C LEU A 256 -9.57 -17.96 8.37
N LEU A 257 -8.31 -18.25 8.73
CA LEU A 257 -7.16 -18.05 7.83
C LEU A 257 -7.28 -18.93 6.58
N ASP A 258 -7.70 -20.18 6.72
CA ASP A 258 -7.96 -21.06 5.58
C ASP A 258 -9.10 -20.53 4.69
N ARG A 259 -10.13 -19.97 5.28
CA ARG A 259 -11.25 -19.37 4.52
C ARG A 259 -10.82 -18.09 3.78
N ILE A 260 -9.99 -17.24 4.39
CA ILE A 260 -9.41 -16.04 3.75
C ILE A 260 -8.62 -16.47 2.52
N ARG A 261 -7.71 -17.44 2.68
CA ARG A 261 -6.88 -17.96 1.58
C ARG A 261 -7.72 -18.57 0.46
N ASN A 262 -8.72 -19.39 0.80
CA ASN A 262 -9.57 -20.09 -0.18
C ASN A 262 -10.55 -19.14 -0.90
N ALA A 263 -10.86 -17.99 -0.31
CA ALA A 263 -11.63 -16.92 -0.93
C ALA A 263 -10.79 -15.96 -1.78
N ASP A 264 -9.48 -16.24 -1.93
CA ASP A 264 -8.54 -15.42 -2.69
C ASP A 264 -8.40 -13.97 -2.19
N ILE A 265 -8.74 -13.69 -0.92
CA ILE A 265 -8.67 -12.36 -0.30
C ILE A 265 -7.19 -12.00 -0.06
N PHE A 266 -6.81 -10.78 -0.41
CA PHE A 266 -5.48 -10.25 -0.07
C PHE A 266 -5.43 -9.76 1.39
N VAL A 267 -4.22 -9.76 1.97
CA VAL A 267 -4.01 -9.29 3.36
C VAL A 267 -2.88 -8.27 3.41
N GLY A 268 -3.19 -7.06 3.87
CA GLY A 268 -2.26 -5.96 4.09
C GLY A 268 -1.94 -5.78 5.59
N PRO A 269 -0.87 -6.38 6.14
CA PRO A 269 -0.64 -6.44 7.60
C PRO A 269 -0.14 -5.13 8.22
N THR A 270 0.28 -4.13 7.43
CA THR A 270 0.70 -2.77 7.88
C THR A 270 1.62 -2.74 9.11
N LEU A 271 2.70 -3.54 9.10
CA LEU A 271 3.55 -3.78 10.27
C LEU A 271 4.31 -2.54 10.76
N GLN A 272 4.53 -1.54 9.89
CA GLN A 272 5.31 -0.34 10.19
C GLN A 272 4.67 0.51 11.29
N THR A 273 3.36 0.73 11.23
CA THR A 273 2.65 1.54 12.23
C THR A 273 2.83 0.98 13.64
N SER A 274 2.68 -0.34 13.79
CA SER A 274 2.89 -1.01 15.09
C SER A 274 4.34 -0.92 15.56
N TYR A 275 5.32 -1.02 14.64
CA TYR A 275 6.74 -0.85 14.93
C TYR A 275 7.03 0.56 15.47
N HIS A 276 6.57 1.61 14.77
CA HIS A 276 6.78 2.99 15.18
C HIS A 276 6.11 3.33 16.51
N VAL A 277 4.89 2.83 16.73
CA VAL A 277 4.19 2.99 18.02
C VAL A 277 5.01 2.43 19.18
N LEU A 278 5.76 1.34 18.97
CA LEU A 278 6.61 0.77 20.01
C LEU A 278 7.92 1.54 20.20
N HIS A 279 8.61 1.93 19.11
CA HIS A 279 10.01 2.36 19.15
C HIS A 279 10.19 3.89 19.23
N GLU A 280 9.22 4.67 18.74
CA GLU A 280 9.35 6.13 18.68
C GLU A 280 8.60 6.88 19.78
N THR A 281 7.81 6.19 20.60
CA THR A 281 7.24 6.80 21.80
C THR A 281 8.24 6.70 22.94
N SER A 282 8.69 7.87 23.45
CA SER A 282 9.73 7.98 24.51
C SER A 282 9.47 7.06 25.69
N ASP A 283 10.53 6.39 26.16
CA ASP A 283 10.58 5.44 27.29
C ASP A 283 10.32 6.03 28.68
N THR A 284 9.85 7.26 28.79
CA THR A 284 9.46 7.83 30.08
C THR A 284 8.17 7.16 30.54
N TYR A 285 8.26 6.40 31.64
CA TYR A 285 7.21 5.75 32.41
C TYR A 285 5.76 6.04 31.94
N ASP A 286 5.38 5.42 30.81
CA ASP A 286 4.02 5.46 30.28
C ASP A 286 3.32 4.14 30.64
N PRO A 287 2.24 4.17 31.45
CA PRO A 287 1.46 2.97 31.75
C PRO A 287 0.95 2.23 30.51
N ARG A 288 0.83 2.92 29.38
CA ARG A 288 0.42 2.34 28.09
C ARG A 288 1.56 1.59 27.37
N ALA A 289 2.83 1.77 27.77
CA ALA A 289 3.97 1.13 27.11
C ALA A 289 3.87 -0.40 27.14
N THR A 290 3.37 -0.97 28.26
CA THR A 290 3.16 -2.42 28.39
C THR A 290 2.10 -2.93 27.41
N ILE A 291 0.98 -2.20 27.27
CA ILE A 291 -0.09 -2.55 26.33
C ILE A 291 0.45 -2.44 24.89
N ARG A 292 1.13 -1.36 24.54
CA ARG A 292 1.72 -1.18 23.20
C ARG A 292 2.68 -2.30 22.83
N ARG A 293 3.55 -2.71 23.78
CA ARG A 293 4.49 -3.82 23.56
C ARG A 293 3.74 -5.13 23.34
N LYS A 294 2.69 -5.41 24.13
CA LYS A 294 1.85 -6.59 23.93
C LYS A 294 1.22 -6.59 22.54
N LEU A 295 0.59 -5.48 22.15
CA LEU A 295 -0.07 -5.36 20.82
C LEU A 295 0.93 -5.56 19.68
N TYR A 296 2.15 -5.05 19.78
CA TYR A 296 3.19 -5.27 18.78
C TYR A 296 3.61 -6.74 18.69
N VAL A 297 3.77 -7.41 19.82
CA VAL A 297 4.07 -8.86 19.85
C VAL A 297 2.95 -9.65 19.19
N ASP A 298 1.68 -9.36 19.53
CA ASP A 298 0.51 -10.00 18.93
C ASP A 298 0.47 -9.81 17.41
N VAL A 299 0.74 -8.59 16.91
CA VAL A 299 0.80 -8.30 15.47
C VAL A 299 1.88 -9.13 14.77
N LEU A 300 3.07 -9.28 15.37
CA LEU A 300 4.14 -10.08 14.79
C LEU A 300 3.81 -11.59 14.83
N GLU A 301 3.19 -12.08 15.90
CA GLU A 301 2.72 -13.48 15.97
C GLU A 301 1.65 -13.76 14.92
N ASN A 302 0.69 -12.86 14.75
CA ASN A 302 -0.33 -12.95 13.71
C ASN A 302 0.32 -12.98 12.32
N PHE A 303 1.29 -12.09 12.08
CA PHE A 303 1.99 -12.04 10.79
C PHE A 303 2.75 -13.35 10.49
N ARG A 304 3.45 -13.94 11.48
CA ARG A 304 4.11 -15.25 11.29
C ARG A 304 3.13 -16.33 10.85
N LEU A 305 1.93 -16.35 11.44
CA LEU A 305 0.88 -17.27 11.03
C LEU A 305 0.36 -17.01 9.61
N LEU A 306 0.26 -15.74 9.20
CA LEU A 306 -0.09 -15.38 7.82
C LEU A 306 0.97 -15.89 6.83
N ALA A 307 2.26 -15.75 7.17
CA ALA A 307 3.37 -16.25 6.35
C ALA A 307 3.36 -17.79 6.28
N GLU A 308 3.22 -18.47 7.42
CA GLU A 308 3.16 -19.94 7.50
C GLU A 308 1.99 -20.55 6.73
N THR A 309 0.84 -19.87 6.71
CA THR A 309 -0.38 -20.33 6.05
C THR A 309 -0.50 -19.89 4.59
N ASN A 310 0.57 -19.34 4.00
CA ASN A 310 0.64 -18.90 2.60
C ASN A 310 -0.51 -17.94 2.21
N GLN A 311 -0.81 -16.97 3.05
CA GLN A 311 -1.78 -15.93 2.72
C GLN A 311 -1.28 -15.06 1.56
N ARG A 312 -2.18 -14.42 0.85
CA ARG A 312 -1.87 -13.47 -0.23
C ARG A 312 -1.46 -12.11 0.34
N ILE A 313 -0.28 -12.03 0.97
CA ILE A 313 0.23 -10.84 1.62
C ILE A 313 0.57 -9.76 0.60
N ILE A 314 0.08 -8.53 0.81
CA ILE A 314 0.43 -7.31 0.07
C ILE A 314 1.05 -6.28 1.01
N ALA A 315 2.00 -5.51 0.50
CA ALA A 315 2.70 -4.51 1.30
C ALA A 315 1.93 -3.19 1.34
N GLY A 316 1.51 -2.81 2.53
CA GLY A 316 0.92 -1.51 2.85
C GLY A 316 1.62 -0.91 4.07
N SER A 317 1.91 0.38 4.03
CA SER A 317 2.66 1.07 5.09
C SER A 317 1.79 1.61 6.21
N ASP A 318 0.55 1.97 5.90
CA ASP A 318 -0.32 2.85 6.71
C ASP A 318 0.33 4.23 6.98
N ALA A 319 1.17 4.68 6.02
CA ALA A 319 1.87 5.96 6.10
C ALA A 319 0.88 7.13 6.15
N GLY A 320 1.27 8.18 6.87
CA GLY A 320 0.41 9.31 7.21
C GLY A 320 -0.21 9.18 8.59
N PHE A 321 -0.37 7.95 9.09
CA PHE A 321 -0.94 7.69 10.41
C PHE A 321 0.17 7.68 11.48
N LEU A 322 -0.07 8.34 12.62
CA LEU A 322 0.90 8.50 13.71
C LEU A 322 2.24 9.06 13.20
N VAL A 323 3.32 8.31 13.35
CA VAL A 323 4.68 8.66 12.92
C VAL A 323 5.16 7.86 11.71
N THR A 324 4.24 7.18 11.00
CA THR A 324 4.58 6.34 9.85
C THR A 324 4.81 7.19 8.60
N ARG A 325 6.02 7.16 8.07
CA ARG A 325 6.45 8.03 6.96
C ARG A 325 6.30 7.34 5.60
N PHE A 326 6.21 8.16 4.55
CA PHE A 326 5.97 7.71 3.18
C PHE A 326 7.22 7.17 2.46
N ASP A 327 8.40 7.36 2.99
CA ASP A 327 9.67 6.91 2.43
C ASP A 327 10.20 5.61 3.06
N GLU A 328 9.39 4.89 3.85
CA GLU A 328 9.84 3.78 4.68
C GLU A 328 9.15 2.43 4.38
N LEU A 329 8.58 2.23 3.19
CA LEU A 329 7.97 0.94 2.85
C LEU A 329 8.94 -0.23 3.03
N HIS A 330 10.25 -0.01 2.78
CA HIS A 330 11.32 -0.98 3.02
C HIS A 330 11.36 -1.49 4.47
N LEU A 331 11.01 -0.65 5.47
CA LEU A 331 10.94 -1.06 6.87
C LEU A 331 9.87 -2.14 7.08
N GLY A 332 8.69 -1.97 6.47
CA GLY A 332 7.64 -3.00 6.50
C GLY A 332 8.11 -4.31 5.88
N LEU A 333 8.78 -4.24 4.72
CA LEU A 333 9.34 -5.42 4.05
C LEU A 333 10.43 -6.10 4.90
N ARG A 334 11.27 -5.33 5.59
CA ARG A 334 12.27 -5.86 6.52
C ARG A 334 11.59 -6.60 7.67
N ILE A 335 10.59 -6.00 8.31
CA ILE A 335 9.86 -6.65 9.40
C ILE A 335 9.20 -7.95 8.91
N MET A 336 8.66 -7.98 7.68
CA MET A 336 8.11 -9.19 7.07
C MET A 336 9.18 -10.28 6.94
N THR A 337 10.39 -9.95 6.48
CA THR A 337 11.47 -10.95 6.30
C THR A 337 12.03 -11.43 7.63
N GLU A 338 12.17 -10.57 8.63
CA GLU A 338 12.58 -10.92 9.98
C GLU A 338 11.56 -11.83 10.69
N ASN A 339 10.30 -11.87 10.21
CA ASN A 339 9.21 -12.66 10.77
C ASN A 339 8.72 -13.79 9.86
N GLY A 340 9.59 -14.31 8.98
CA GLY A 340 9.38 -15.59 8.31
C GLY A 340 8.99 -15.52 6.85
N LEU A 341 8.75 -14.34 6.28
CA LEU A 341 8.50 -14.23 4.85
C LEU A 341 9.84 -14.24 4.08
N SER A 342 9.91 -14.92 2.94
CA SER A 342 11.11 -14.87 2.10
C SER A 342 11.33 -13.48 1.52
N HIS A 343 12.59 -13.10 1.22
CA HIS A 343 12.89 -11.81 0.57
C HIS A 343 12.16 -11.67 -0.78
N VAL A 344 12.07 -12.76 -1.54
CA VAL A 344 11.33 -12.81 -2.81
C VAL A 344 9.85 -12.50 -2.59
N ASP A 345 9.22 -13.14 -1.59
CA ASP A 345 7.80 -12.91 -1.31
C ASP A 345 7.53 -11.52 -0.72
N ALA A 346 8.46 -10.99 0.08
CA ALA A 346 8.39 -9.62 0.56
C ALA A 346 8.45 -8.62 -0.61
N LEU A 347 9.38 -8.78 -1.56
CA LEU A 347 9.43 -7.94 -2.76
C LEU A 347 8.18 -8.11 -3.63
N ARG A 348 7.70 -9.35 -3.82
CA ARG A 348 6.46 -9.60 -4.56
C ARG A 348 5.25 -8.95 -3.91
N SER A 349 5.22 -8.85 -2.58
CA SER A 349 4.12 -8.18 -1.86
C SER A 349 4.05 -6.69 -2.17
N ALA A 350 5.17 -6.06 -2.52
CA ALA A 350 5.29 -4.65 -2.89
C ALA A 350 5.41 -4.42 -4.42
N THR A 351 5.27 -5.45 -5.23
CA THR A 351 5.42 -5.36 -6.70
C THR A 351 4.33 -6.19 -7.39
N VAL A 352 4.65 -7.41 -7.80
CA VAL A 352 3.77 -8.33 -8.56
C VAL A 352 2.43 -8.57 -7.87
N ARG A 353 2.47 -8.92 -6.59
CA ARG A 353 1.25 -9.26 -5.84
C ARG A 353 0.41 -8.03 -5.55
N ALA A 354 1.06 -6.90 -5.20
CA ALA A 354 0.39 -5.61 -5.06
C ALA A 354 -0.28 -5.17 -6.36
N ALA A 355 0.41 -5.28 -7.51
CA ALA A 355 -0.18 -4.94 -8.80
C ALA A 355 -1.41 -5.79 -9.13
N LYS A 356 -1.39 -7.09 -8.79
CA LYS A 356 -2.55 -7.98 -8.93
C LYS A 356 -3.71 -7.55 -8.04
N ALA A 357 -3.45 -7.24 -6.77
CA ALA A 357 -4.46 -6.79 -5.81
C ALA A 357 -5.11 -5.46 -6.22
N LEU A 358 -4.33 -4.56 -6.84
CA LEU A 358 -4.80 -3.26 -7.30
C LEU A 358 -5.37 -3.27 -8.73
N HIS A 359 -5.51 -4.43 -9.38
CA HIS A 359 -5.93 -4.58 -10.79
C HIS A 359 -5.02 -3.84 -11.79
N LEU A 360 -3.74 -3.63 -11.44
CA LEU A 360 -2.72 -2.95 -12.26
C LEU A 360 -1.76 -3.90 -12.97
N TRP A 361 -2.02 -5.22 -12.93
CA TRP A 361 -1.12 -6.24 -13.44
C TRP A 361 -0.74 -6.08 -14.93
N ASN A 362 -1.60 -5.47 -15.72
CA ASN A 362 -1.35 -5.16 -17.14
C ASN A 362 -0.70 -3.79 -17.35
N GLU A 363 -0.38 -3.06 -16.29
CA GLU A 363 0.20 -1.73 -16.33
C GLU A 363 1.59 -1.66 -15.69
N THR A 364 1.79 -2.29 -14.52
CA THR A 364 3.01 -2.15 -13.71
C THR A 364 3.23 -3.34 -12.77
N GLY A 365 4.26 -3.28 -11.92
CA GLY A 365 4.57 -4.25 -10.87
C GLY A 365 5.44 -5.41 -11.29
N CYS A 366 5.91 -5.42 -12.54
CA CYS A 366 6.79 -6.47 -13.08
C CYS A 366 7.68 -5.88 -14.18
N LEU A 367 8.90 -6.40 -14.33
CA LEU A 367 9.73 -6.11 -15.49
C LEU A 367 9.36 -7.10 -16.60
N ARG A 368 8.57 -6.64 -17.56
CA ARG A 368 8.23 -7.39 -18.79
C ARG A 368 7.81 -6.44 -19.91
N PRO A 369 7.99 -6.85 -21.19
CA PRO A 369 7.58 -6.03 -22.32
C PRO A 369 6.10 -5.64 -22.26
N GLY A 370 5.82 -4.40 -22.67
CA GLY A 370 4.48 -3.81 -22.72
C GLY A 370 4.06 -3.07 -21.46
N LEU A 371 4.68 -3.33 -20.29
CA LEU A 371 4.36 -2.61 -19.05
C LEU A 371 5.01 -1.22 -19.01
N ALA A 372 4.45 -0.34 -18.19
CA ALA A 372 5.04 0.96 -17.90
C ALA A 372 6.48 0.77 -17.35
N ALA A 373 7.38 1.62 -17.79
CA ALA A 373 8.73 1.67 -17.27
C ALA A 373 8.74 2.43 -15.92
N ASP A 374 8.06 1.84 -14.93
CA ASP A 374 8.10 2.23 -13.53
C ASP A 374 9.21 1.41 -12.88
N LEU A 375 10.41 2.01 -12.72
CA LEU A 375 11.63 1.30 -12.33
C LEU A 375 12.23 1.90 -11.07
N LEU A 376 12.75 1.03 -10.22
CA LEU A 376 13.60 1.36 -9.09
C LEU A 376 14.97 0.74 -9.32
N VAL A 377 16.04 1.52 -9.14
CA VAL A 377 17.41 1.05 -9.17
C VAL A 377 18.02 1.25 -7.80
N VAL A 378 18.58 0.18 -7.23
CA VAL A 378 19.19 0.18 -5.90
C VAL A 378 20.59 -0.40 -5.91
N ARG A 379 21.46 0.06 -5.01
CA ARG A 379 22.73 -0.56 -4.76
C ARG A 379 22.56 -1.77 -3.83
N GLY A 380 23.10 -2.90 -4.24
CA GLY A 380 22.99 -4.16 -3.50
C GLY A 380 21.79 -4.99 -3.92
N ASN A 381 21.81 -6.25 -3.53
CA ASN A 381 20.81 -7.23 -3.93
C ASN A 381 19.68 -7.32 -2.88
N PRO A 382 18.46 -6.83 -3.17
CA PRO A 382 17.36 -6.86 -2.21
C PRO A 382 16.78 -8.27 -1.98
N LEU A 383 17.16 -9.26 -2.81
CA LEU A 383 16.80 -10.67 -2.58
C LEU A 383 17.62 -11.32 -1.45
N PHE A 384 18.72 -10.71 -1.04
CA PHE A 384 19.54 -11.15 0.09
C PHE A 384 19.51 -10.19 1.27
N HIS A 385 19.38 -8.89 0.98
CA HIS A 385 19.37 -7.81 1.97
C HIS A 385 18.30 -6.80 1.62
N ILE A 386 17.13 -6.92 2.22
CA ILE A 386 15.98 -6.06 1.90
C ILE A 386 16.28 -4.56 2.12
N ASP A 387 17.18 -4.25 3.05
CA ASP A 387 17.61 -2.86 3.32
C ASP A 387 18.38 -2.22 2.15
N ALA A 388 18.79 -3.00 1.13
CA ALA A 388 19.31 -2.46 -0.12
C ALA A 388 18.32 -1.51 -0.81
N LEU A 389 17.02 -1.64 -0.53
CA LEU A 389 15.97 -0.73 -1.01
C LEU A 389 16.15 0.72 -0.53
N GLN A 390 16.96 0.97 0.49
CA GLN A 390 17.25 2.32 1.00
C GLN A 390 18.32 3.04 0.15
N ASP A 391 19.22 2.30 -0.51
CA ASP A 391 20.29 2.89 -1.34
C ASP A 391 19.80 3.07 -2.79
N VAL A 392 18.83 3.99 -2.94
CA VAL A 392 18.20 4.31 -4.23
C VAL A 392 19.16 5.05 -5.13
N ARG A 393 19.43 4.51 -6.32
CA ARG A 393 20.29 5.10 -7.35
C ARG A 393 19.51 5.78 -8.46
N ALA A 394 18.38 5.22 -8.84
CA ALA A 394 17.49 5.86 -9.80
C ALA A 394 16.04 5.44 -9.59
N VAL A 395 15.15 6.34 -9.97
CA VAL A 395 13.71 6.08 -10.04
C VAL A 395 13.21 6.59 -11.39
N PHE A 396 12.43 5.75 -12.08
CA PHE A 396 11.74 6.14 -13.30
C PHE A 396 10.24 5.86 -13.14
N VAL A 397 9.43 6.74 -13.66
CA VAL A 397 7.97 6.57 -13.76
C VAL A 397 7.55 6.77 -15.22
N LYS A 398 6.94 5.75 -15.80
CA LYS A 398 6.56 5.74 -17.21
C LYS A 398 7.72 6.19 -18.11
N GLY A 399 8.93 5.68 -17.84
CA GLY A 399 10.15 5.99 -18.57
C GLY A 399 10.70 7.41 -18.37
N ARG A 400 10.12 8.20 -17.46
CA ARG A 400 10.64 9.54 -17.13
C ARG A 400 11.46 9.48 -15.85
N SER A 401 12.66 10.02 -15.90
CA SER A 401 13.56 10.08 -14.76
C SER A 401 12.99 10.99 -13.66
N VAL A 402 12.91 10.49 -12.43
CA VAL A 402 12.59 11.24 -11.20
C VAL A 402 13.88 11.63 -10.50
N ARG A 403 14.78 10.66 -10.35
CA ARG A 403 16.09 10.77 -9.71
C ARG A 403 17.05 9.84 -10.44
N VAL A 404 18.24 10.31 -10.71
CA VAL A 404 19.38 9.50 -11.19
C VAL A 404 20.61 10.01 -10.47
N GLU A 405 21.29 9.15 -9.73
CA GLU A 405 22.60 9.42 -9.12
C GLU A 405 23.68 8.76 -9.95
N GLU A 406 24.68 9.55 -10.34
CA GLU A 406 25.86 9.11 -11.06
C GLU A 406 26.81 8.24 -10.22
#